data_13d4c9f40693c4bbc8e1f2c79e9776d7
#
_entry.id   13d4c9f40693c4bbc8e1f2c79e9776d7
#
_cell.length_a   1.000
_cell.length_b   1.000
_cell.length_c   1.000
_cell.angle_alpha   90.00
_cell.angle_beta   90.00
_cell.angle_gamma   90.00
#
_symmetry.space_group_name_H-M   'P 1'
#
loop_
_entity.id
_entity.type
_entity.pdbx_description
1 polymer ?
#
loop_
_entity_poly.entity_id
_entity_poly.type
_entity_poly.pdbx_seq_one_letter_code
_entity_poly.pdbx_strand_id
1 'polypeptide(L)'
;MTKKYFGTDGIRGTVNKGNINGNMFFKFGLAAGTYFKNQKKFKQTAIIAKDTRLSGYTLEPALVSGLASAGMHVFTLGPLPTNGLAMLTKSMKANMGIMITASHNPYYDNGLKLFGPDGLKLSDKIEKKIEGLIDKKIDTQLSQPKILGRVKRLENGNEEYIKILKKNFPKNFSLKGTKIAIDCANGAGYKSGPHLFKSLGAKVISIGVNPNGLNINEKCGSTFPKKIQLAVKKHRAHLGISLDGDADRIIMCDEKGNIIDGDQIIAALAKRWKNKKMLRGGVIGTLMSNYGLEKFLKKNRIKFLRANVGDRYVKEKMQKNNFNLGGEQSGHIILGKFATTGDGLLVALEILFSLRKGKKASKFLNVFDQIPQILENVVVKDKSIVNSSNCKKAINKANNLIKGQGRMLVRKSGTEPKIRIMGESNNIKLLEKCIKIVKKSI
;
A
#
# COMPACT_ATOMS: atom_id res chain seq x y z
N MET A 1 -21.16 -8.58 13.24
CA MET A 1 -21.41 -9.15 11.90
C MET A 1 -20.14 -9.00 11.06
N THR A 2 -19.69 -10.06 10.44
CA THR A 2 -18.54 -10.08 9.50
C THR A 2 -18.93 -9.35 8.21
N LYS A 3 -17.97 -8.70 7.55
CA LYS A 3 -18.17 -8.12 6.20
C LYS A 3 -18.41 -9.25 5.20
N LYS A 4 -19.32 -9.01 4.23
CA LYS A 4 -19.70 -10.00 3.20
C LYS A 4 -18.80 -9.91 1.96
N TYR A 5 -18.49 -8.69 1.52
CA TYR A 5 -17.77 -8.40 0.28
C TYR A 5 -16.40 -7.79 0.53
N PHE A 6 -16.31 -6.83 1.47
CA PHE A 6 -15.06 -6.12 1.75
C PHE A 6 -14.12 -6.92 2.64
N GLY A 7 -12.86 -7.06 2.20
CA GLY A 7 -11.75 -7.56 3.01
C GLY A 7 -11.10 -6.46 3.87
N THR A 8 -9.83 -6.66 4.23
CA THR A 8 -9.02 -5.68 4.99
C THR A 8 -8.60 -4.48 4.15
N ASP A 9 -8.49 -4.64 2.83
CA ASP A 9 -8.04 -3.61 1.88
C ASP A 9 -8.91 -3.65 0.61
N GLY A 10 -10.18 -3.28 0.74
CA GLY A 10 -11.13 -3.32 -0.36
C GLY A 10 -11.63 -4.72 -0.68
N ILE A 11 -12.07 -4.91 -1.93
CA ILE A 11 -12.56 -6.18 -2.48
C ILE A 11 -11.51 -6.69 -3.46
N ARG A 12 -11.14 -7.96 -3.37
CA ARG A 12 -10.16 -8.59 -4.29
C ARG A 12 -10.56 -10.02 -4.60
N GLY A 13 -10.17 -10.48 -5.79
CA GLY A 13 -10.34 -11.86 -6.20
C GLY A 13 -9.97 -12.08 -7.66
N THR A 14 -10.08 -13.30 -8.10
CA THR A 14 -9.85 -13.68 -9.50
C THR A 14 -10.99 -13.19 -10.38
N VAL A 15 -10.64 -12.57 -11.50
CA VAL A 15 -11.60 -12.01 -12.47
C VAL A 15 -12.53 -13.10 -13.02
N ASN A 16 -13.80 -12.75 -13.18
CA ASN A 16 -14.90 -13.64 -13.56
C ASN A 16 -15.16 -14.81 -12.60
N LYS A 17 -14.64 -14.69 -11.35
CA LYS A 17 -14.95 -15.60 -10.25
C LYS A 17 -15.50 -14.82 -9.06
N GLY A 18 -16.54 -15.33 -8.42
CA GLY A 18 -17.16 -14.70 -7.25
C GLY A 18 -17.57 -13.24 -7.50
N ASN A 19 -17.00 -12.33 -6.74
CA ASN A 19 -17.41 -10.92 -6.73
C ASN A 19 -16.64 -10.02 -7.72
N ILE A 20 -15.71 -10.56 -8.50
CA ILE A 20 -14.90 -9.78 -9.45
C ILE A 20 -15.37 -10.02 -10.87
N ASN A 21 -16.51 -9.44 -11.22
CA ASN A 21 -17.10 -9.48 -12.55
C ASN A 21 -17.92 -8.22 -12.84
N GLY A 22 -18.33 -8.01 -14.09
CA GLY A 22 -19.05 -6.80 -14.52
C GLY A 22 -20.38 -6.59 -13.79
N ASN A 23 -21.17 -7.64 -13.56
CA ASN A 23 -22.45 -7.54 -12.84
C ASN A 23 -22.24 -7.01 -11.41
N MET A 24 -21.28 -7.59 -10.70
CA MET A 24 -20.98 -7.15 -9.33
C MET A 24 -20.41 -5.75 -9.30
N PHE A 25 -19.56 -5.36 -10.26
CA PHE A 25 -19.03 -4.01 -10.34
C PHE A 25 -20.09 -2.96 -10.64
N PHE A 26 -21.09 -3.29 -11.48
CA PHE A 26 -22.29 -2.47 -11.65
C PHE A 26 -23.00 -2.26 -10.30
N LYS A 27 -23.30 -3.34 -9.57
CA LYS A 27 -23.95 -3.29 -8.26
C LYS A 27 -23.13 -2.51 -7.23
N PHE A 28 -21.80 -2.65 -7.21
CA PHE A 28 -20.92 -1.86 -6.35
C PHE A 28 -21.00 -0.37 -6.68
N GLY A 29 -20.99 -0.02 -7.97
CA GLY A 29 -21.12 1.35 -8.42
C GLY A 29 -22.47 1.96 -8.02
N LEU A 30 -23.54 1.23 -8.24
CA LEU A 30 -24.89 1.64 -7.89
C LEU A 30 -25.06 1.85 -6.37
N ALA A 31 -24.61 0.89 -5.56
CA ALA A 31 -24.67 0.95 -4.09
C ALA A 31 -23.82 2.08 -3.52
N ALA A 32 -22.56 2.22 -3.99
CA ALA A 32 -21.69 3.31 -3.57
C ALA A 32 -22.26 4.68 -3.99
N GLY A 33 -22.74 4.81 -5.22
CA GLY A 33 -23.37 6.01 -5.74
C GLY A 33 -24.59 6.40 -4.90
N THR A 34 -25.48 5.45 -4.61
CA THR A 34 -26.68 5.67 -3.77
C THR A 34 -26.29 6.13 -2.37
N TYR A 35 -25.27 5.53 -1.77
CA TYR A 35 -24.80 5.94 -0.44
C TYR A 35 -24.28 7.39 -0.43
N PHE A 36 -23.45 7.75 -1.40
CA PHE A 36 -22.80 9.06 -1.42
C PHE A 36 -23.70 10.18 -1.96
N LYS A 37 -24.64 9.89 -2.88
CA LYS A 37 -25.64 10.84 -3.36
C LYS A 37 -26.43 11.48 -2.22
N ASN A 38 -26.77 10.72 -1.20
CA ASN A 38 -27.55 11.20 -0.06
C ASN A 38 -26.75 12.14 0.86
N GLN A 39 -25.46 12.36 0.61
CA GLN A 39 -24.63 13.31 1.35
C GLN A 39 -24.60 14.67 0.63
N LYS A 40 -25.53 15.55 0.97
CA LYS A 40 -25.78 16.86 0.31
C LYS A 40 -24.59 17.85 0.27
N LYS A 41 -23.45 17.55 0.90
CA LYS A 41 -22.29 18.46 1.02
C LYS A 41 -21.42 18.64 -0.22
N PHE A 42 -21.58 17.82 -1.26
CA PHE A 42 -20.67 17.75 -2.40
C PHE A 42 -21.42 17.69 -3.73
N LYS A 43 -20.72 17.93 -4.85
CA LYS A 43 -21.27 18.00 -6.21
C LYS A 43 -21.73 16.65 -6.81
N GLN A 44 -21.97 15.62 -6.00
CA GLN A 44 -22.32 14.26 -6.45
C GLN A 44 -21.35 13.68 -7.49
N THR A 45 -20.05 13.76 -7.18
CA THR A 45 -18.97 13.39 -8.10
C THR A 45 -18.19 12.20 -7.56
N ALA A 46 -17.93 11.21 -8.41
CA ALA A 46 -17.00 10.12 -8.19
C ALA A 46 -15.80 10.23 -9.13
N ILE A 47 -14.61 9.88 -8.64
CA ILE A 47 -13.39 9.80 -9.44
C ILE A 47 -12.94 8.35 -9.48
N ILE A 48 -12.62 7.83 -10.66
CA ILE A 48 -12.16 6.46 -10.86
C ILE A 48 -10.77 6.46 -11.46
N ALA A 49 -9.87 5.69 -10.87
CA ALA A 49 -8.59 5.31 -11.48
C ALA A 49 -8.43 3.79 -11.47
N LYS A 50 -7.50 3.29 -12.25
CA LYS A 50 -7.19 1.87 -12.34
C LYS A 50 -5.69 1.64 -12.47
N ASP A 51 -5.27 0.39 -12.27
CA ASP A 51 -3.97 -0.07 -12.73
C ASP A 51 -4.05 -0.51 -14.22
N THR A 52 -3.07 -1.25 -14.67
CA THR A 52 -2.91 -1.58 -16.10
C THR A 52 -3.49 -2.94 -16.49
N ARG A 53 -4.22 -3.62 -15.60
CA ARG A 53 -4.79 -4.96 -15.84
C ARG A 53 -5.78 -4.94 -16.99
N LEU A 54 -5.74 -5.97 -17.84
CA LEU A 54 -6.68 -6.15 -18.96
C LEU A 54 -8.14 -6.09 -18.50
N SER A 55 -8.44 -6.71 -17.37
CA SER A 55 -9.79 -6.73 -16.79
C SER A 55 -10.34 -5.33 -16.42
N GLY A 56 -9.47 -4.32 -16.32
CA GLY A 56 -9.90 -2.93 -16.16
C GLY A 56 -10.81 -2.44 -17.27
N TYR A 57 -10.70 -3.00 -18.50
CA TYR A 57 -11.56 -2.63 -19.63
C TYR A 57 -13.01 -3.12 -19.49
N THR A 58 -13.26 -4.16 -18.71
CA THR A 58 -14.61 -4.67 -18.43
C THR A 58 -15.16 -4.16 -17.11
N LEU A 59 -14.32 -4.07 -16.09
CA LEU A 59 -14.74 -3.71 -14.72
C LEU A 59 -15.01 -2.21 -14.56
N GLU A 60 -14.19 -1.35 -15.18
CA GLU A 60 -14.36 0.11 -15.09
C GLU A 60 -15.69 0.57 -15.73
N PRO A 61 -16.04 0.20 -16.98
CA PRO A 61 -17.32 0.59 -17.57
C PRO A 61 -18.53 0.11 -16.79
N ALA A 62 -18.49 -1.10 -16.24
CA ALA A 62 -19.57 -1.63 -15.41
C ALA A 62 -19.75 -0.81 -14.13
N LEU A 63 -18.66 -0.47 -13.45
CA LEU A 63 -18.68 0.38 -12.26
C LEU A 63 -19.19 1.79 -12.56
N VAL A 64 -18.71 2.37 -13.67
CA VAL A 64 -19.12 3.70 -14.16
C VAL A 64 -20.62 3.74 -14.44
N SER A 65 -21.14 2.71 -15.13
CA SER A 65 -22.58 2.59 -15.41
C SER A 65 -23.42 2.56 -14.12
N GLY A 66 -23.01 1.77 -13.13
CA GLY A 66 -23.69 1.72 -11.83
C GLY A 66 -23.70 3.08 -11.11
N LEU A 67 -22.58 3.79 -11.08
CA LEU A 67 -22.47 5.12 -10.47
C LEU A 67 -23.34 6.16 -11.19
N ALA A 68 -23.29 6.18 -12.53
CA ALA A 68 -24.07 7.11 -13.34
C ALA A 68 -25.59 6.83 -13.20
N SER A 69 -25.99 5.56 -13.14
CA SER A 69 -27.37 5.14 -12.88
C SER A 69 -27.87 5.56 -11.51
N ALA A 70 -26.98 5.65 -10.51
CA ALA A 70 -27.31 6.21 -9.19
C ALA A 70 -27.41 7.76 -9.20
N GLY A 71 -27.04 8.45 -10.30
CA GLY A 71 -27.05 9.89 -10.42
C GLY A 71 -25.71 10.57 -10.04
N MET A 72 -24.60 9.82 -9.94
CA MET A 72 -23.29 10.39 -9.69
C MET A 72 -22.60 10.79 -10.99
N HIS A 73 -22.06 12.01 -11.05
CA HIS A 73 -21.13 12.38 -12.10
C HIS A 73 -19.82 11.63 -11.92
N VAL A 74 -19.26 11.08 -12.97
CA VAL A 74 -18.08 10.24 -12.93
C VAL A 74 -16.94 10.84 -13.74
N PHE A 75 -15.77 11.00 -13.12
CA PHE A 75 -14.53 11.29 -13.80
C PHE A 75 -13.63 10.07 -13.83
N THR A 76 -13.24 9.61 -15.02
CA THR A 76 -12.27 8.50 -15.18
C THR A 76 -10.89 9.08 -15.51
N LEU A 77 -9.84 8.54 -14.84
CA LEU A 77 -8.46 9.03 -14.96
C LEU A 77 -7.55 8.05 -15.74
N GLY A 78 -8.04 6.80 -15.96
CA GLY A 78 -7.19 5.74 -16.48
C GLY A 78 -6.12 5.28 -15.47
N PRO A 79 -4.97 4.76 -15.94
CA PRO A 79 -3.91 4.30 -15.04
C PRO A 79 -3.27 5.45 -14.26
N LEU A 80 -3.40 5.37 -12.91
CA LEU A 80 -2.88 6.35 -11.98
C LEU A 80 -2.56 5.67 -10.63
N PRO A 81 -1.46 6.01 -9.94
CA PRO A 81 -1.17 5.52 -8.59
C PRO A 81 -2.31 5.70 -7.60
N THR A 82 -2.48 4.73 -6.69
CA THR A 82 -3.58 4.73 -5.70
C THR A 82 -3.63 6.03 -4.90
N ASN A 83 -2.50 6.53 -4.41
CA ASN A 83 -2.51 7.81 -3.68
C ASN A 83 -2.75 9.02 -4.59
N GLY A 84 -2.41 8.94 -5.88
CA GLY A 84 -2.78 9.95 -6.87
C GLY A 84 -4.30 10.11 -6.95
N LEU A 85 -5.03 9.01 -7.00
CA LEU A 85 -6.49 9.02 -6.89
C LEU A 85 -6.97 9.66 -5.58
N ALA A 86 -6.41 9.25 -4.43
CA ALA A 86 -6.79 9.78 -3.13
C ALA A 86 -6.57 11.30 -3.03
N MET A 87 -5.43 11.79 -3.53
CA MET A 87 -5.10 13.21 -3.58
C MET A 87 -6.05 13.99 -4.51
N LEU A 88 -6.35 13.45 -5.70
CA LEU A 88 -7.28 14.08 -6.64
C LEU A 88 -8.71 14.07 -6.13
N THR A 89 -9.17 13.02 -5.47
CA THR A 89 -10.48 12.97 -4.81
C THR A 89 -10.66 14.16 -3.86
N LYS A 90 -9.65 14.40 -3.03
CA LYS A 90 -9.66 15.52 -2.09
C LYS A 90 -9.55 16.88 -2.78
N SER A 91 -8.62 17.04 -3.73
CA SER A 91 -8.36 18.34 -4.39
C SER A 91 -9.51 18.78 -5.29
N MET A 92 -10.20 17.84 -5.93
CA MET A 92 -11.38 18.10 -6.77
C MET A 92 -12.69 18.18 -5.95
N LYS A 93 -12.62 18.00 -4.62
CA LYS A 93 -13.79 17.99 -3.72
C LYS A 93 -14.85 16.97 -4.17
N ALA A 94 -14.42 15.80 -4.64
CA ALA A 94 -15.32 14.72 -5.01
C ALA A 94 -15.89 14.01 -3.78
N ASN A 95 -17.06 13.39 -3.90
CA ASN A 95 -17.67 12.62 -2.82
C ASN A 95 -16.88 11.36 -2.50
N MET A 96 -16.30 10.74 -3.55
CA MET A 96 -15.52 9.51 -3.40
C MET A 96 -14.51 9.34 -4.53
N GLY A 97 -13.48 8.54 -4.22
CA GLY A 97 -12.53 7.97 -5.17
C GLY A 97 -12.63 6.45 -5.20
N ILE A 98 -12.50 5.85 -6.37
CA ILE A 98 -12.51 4.39 -6.52
C ILE A 98 -11.28 3.97 -7.32
N MET A 99 -10.43 3.14 -6.72
CA MET A 99 -9.29 2.53 -7.38
C MET A 99 -9.60 1.09 -7.77
N ILE A 100 -9.50 0.77 -9.06
CA ILE A 100 -9.66 -0.58 -9.59
C ILE A 100 -8.28 -1.22 -9.69
N THR A 101 -7.98 -2.14 -8.77
CA THR A 101 -6.67 -2.78 -8.65
C THR A 101 -6.69 -4.00 -7.74
N ALA A 102 -5.73 -4.89 -7.91
CA ALA A 102 -5.36 -5.91 -6.94
C ALA A 102 -3.90 -5.75 -6.45
N SER A 103 -3.34 -4.51 -6.51
CA SER A 103 -2.00 -4.16 -6.02
C SER A 103 -0.92 -5.09 -6.59
N HIS A 104 -0.23 -5.85 -5.76
CA HIS A 104 0.89 -6.73 -6.13
C HIS A 104 0.47 -8.11 -6.64
N ASN A 105 -0.83 -8.42 -6.72
CA ASN A 105 -1.31 -9.71 -7.22
C ASN A 105 -1.04 -9.86 -8.73
N PRO A 106 -1.04 -11.10 -9.28
CA PRO A 106 -0.95 -11.36 -10.71
C PRO A 106 -2.09 -10.70 -11.52
N TYR A 107 -1.92 -10.61 -12.84
CA TYR A 107 -2.84 -9.92 -13.74
C TYR A 107 -4.27 -10.46 -13.73
N TYR A 108 -4.46 -11.74 -13.46
CA TYR A 108 -5.78 -12.40 -13.46
C TYR A 108 -6.62 -12.08 -12.22
N ASP A 109 -6.04 -11.45 -11.20
CA ASP A 109 -6.79 -10.89 -10.08
C ASP A 109 -7.11 -9.42 -10.32
N ASN A 110 -8.21 -8.94 -9.74
CA ASN A 110 -8.54 -7.52 -9.68
C ASN A 110 -9.37 -7.22 -8.42
N GLY A 111 -9.78 -5.97 -8.26
CA GLY A 111 -10.54 -5.56 -7.09
C GLY A 111 -10.89 -4.08 -7.11
N LEU A 112 -11.39 -3.57 -6.00
CA LEU A 112 -11.63 -2.14 -5.82
C LEU A 112 -11.32 -1.69 -4.40
N LYS A 113 -10.79 -0.46 -4.28
CA LYS A 113 -10.56 0.25 -3.02
C LYS A 113 -11.36 1.55 -3.04
N LEU A 114 -12.06 1.87 -1.95
CA LEU A 114 -12.90 3.05 -1.84
C LEU A 114 -12.28 4.12 -0.94
N PHE A 115 -12.31 5.36 -1.40
CA PHE A 115 -11.81 6.53 -0.69
C PHE A 115 -12.95 7.54 -0.48
N GLY A 116 -12.99 8.15 0.69
CA GLY A 116 -13.89 9.23 1.01
C GLY A 116 -13.45 10.60 0.46
N PRO A 117 -14.25 11.65 0.66
CA PRO A 117 -13.96 13.00 0.15
C PRO A 117 -12.70 13.63 0.77
N ASP A 118 -12.23 13.09 1.87
CA ASP A 118 -10.98 13.47 2.55
C ASP A 118 -9.74 12.73 2.00
N GLY A 119 -9.93 11.82 1.02
CA GLY A 119 -8.89 10.96 0.47
C GLY A 119 -8.45 9.84 1.41
N LEU A 120 -9.20 9.54 2.46
CA LEU A 120 -8.98 8.40 3.34
C LEU A 120 -9.76 7.18 2.84
N LYS A 121 -9.24 5.97 3.07
CA LYS A 121 -10.02 4.74 2.87
C LYS A 121 -11.27 4.76 3.75
N LEU A 122 -12.37 4.21 3.22
CA LEU A 122 -13.63 4.19 3.95
C LEU A 122 -13.53 3.37 5.25
N SER A 123 -14.27 3.80 6.27
CA SER A 123 -14.37 3.05 7.52
C SER A 123 -15.21 1.79 7.36
N ASP A 124 -14.99 0.76 8.21
CA ASP A 124 -15.82 -0.47 8.23
C ASP A 124 -17.30 -0.17 8.32
N LYS A 125 -17.68 0.89 9.07
CA LYS A 125 -19.06 1.32 9.22
C LYS A 125 -19.66 1.77 7.89
N ILE A 126 -18.89 2.49 7.06
CA ILE A 126 -19.34 2.96 5.75
C ILE A 126 -19.36 1.78 4.76
N GLU A 127 -18.31 0.95 4.72
CA GLU A 127 -18.26 -0.23 3.86
C GLU A 127 -19.45 -1.16 4.11
N LYS A 128 -19.81 -1.44 5.38
CA LYS A 128 -20.99 -2.23 5.73
C LYS A 128 -22.32 -1.61 5.25
N LYS A 129 -22.45 -0.27 5.30
CA LYS A 129 -23.64 0.40 4.77
C LYS A 129 -23.73 0.21 3.24
N ILE A 130 -22.61 0.31 2.53
CA ILE A 130 -22.55 0.06 1.08
C ILE A 130 -22.87 -1.42 0.78
N GLU A 131 -22.32 -2.38 1.54
CA GLU A 131 -22.65 -3.79 1.42
C GLU A 131 -24.16 -4.06 1.54
N GLY A 132 -24.83 -3.43 2.51
CA GLY A 132 -26.26 -3.53 2.69
C GLY A 132 -27.10 -2.98 1.52
N LEU A 133 -26.51 -2.10 0.70
CA LEU A 133 -27.13 -1.59 -0.52
C LEU A 133 -26.89 -2.53 -1.73
N ILE A 134 -25.74 -3.22 -1.79
CA ILE A 134 -25.43 -4.18 -2.88
C ILE A 134 -26.49 -5.29 -2.98
N ASP A 135 -27.02 -5.72 -1.85
CA ASP A 135 -28.01 -6.80 -1.77
C ASP A 135 -29.47 -6.32 -1.99
N LYS A 136 -29.72 -5.01 -2.13
CA LYS A 136 -31.03 -4.46 -2.43
C LYS A 136 -31.39 -4.63 -3.91
N LYS A 137 -32.70 -4.60 -4.20
CA LYS A 137 -33.20 -4.60 -5.59
C LYS A 137 -32.62 -3.39 -6.34
N ILE A 138 -32.15 -3.62 -7.57
CA ILE A 138 -31.50 -2.62 -8.43
C ILE A 138 -32.43 -1.43 -8.64
N ASP A 139 -33.70 -1.68 -9.01
CA ASP A 139 -34.71 -0.67 -9.36
C ASP A 139 -34.92 0.37 -8.24
N THR A 140 -34.74 -0.03 -6.98
CA THR A 140 -34.89 0.89 -5.83
C THR A 140 -33.76 1.89 -5.69
N GLN A 141 -32.69 1.76 -6.46
CA GLN A 141 -31.48 2.56 -6.39
C GLN A 141 -31.24 3.41 -7.65
N LEU A 142 -31.98 3.12 -8.73
CA LEU A 142 -31.87 3.86 -10.00
C LEU A 142 -32.39 5.29 -9.83
N SER A 143 -31.74 6.22 -10.46
CA SER A 143 -32.16 7.63 -10.52
C SER A 143 -33.16 7.86 -11.64
N GLN A 144 -34.02 8.87 -11.49
CA GLN A 144 -34.88 9.30 -12.57
C GLN A 144 -34.05 9.76 -13.78
N PRO A 145 -34.57 9.63 -15.04
CA PRO A 145 -33.83 9.96 -16.26
C PRO A 145 -33.19 11.35 -16.29
N LYS A 146 -33.89 12.37 -15.75
CA LYS A 146 -33.44 13.78 -15.72
C LYS A 146 -32.24 14.04 -14.80
N ILE A 147 -31.91 13.11 -13.89
CA ILE A 147 -30.84 13.27 -12.90
C ILE A 147 -29.77 12.15 -13.01
N LEU A 148 -29.66 11.51 -14.16
CA LEU A 148 -28.57 10.57 -14.43
C LEU A 148 -27.20 11.28 -14.37
N GLY A 149 -26.19 10.55 -13.90
CA GLY A 149 -24.83 11.05 -13.83
C GLY A 149 -24.19 11.19 -15.24
N ARG A 150 -23.36 12.23 -15.41
CA ARG A 150 -22.54 12.39 -16.63
C ARG A 150 -21.18 11.78 -16.42
N VAL A 151 -20.59 11.23 -17.49
CA VAL A 151 -19.28 10.62 -17.48
C VAL A 151 -18.32 11.46 -18.30
N LYS A 152 -17.13 11.76 -17.75
CA LYS A 152 -16.07 12.47 -18.47
C LYS A 152 -14.72 11.83 -18.16
N ARG A 153 -13.90 11.67 -19.19
CA ARG A 153 -12.49 11.29 -19.03
C ARG A 153 -11.64 12.53 -18.81
N LEU A 154 -10.73 12.47 -17.84
CA LEU A 154 -9.72 13.50 -17.58
C LEU A 154 -8.35 12.95 -17.97
N GLU A 155 -7.75 13.55 -18.99
CA GLU A 155 -6.47 13.06 -19.53
C GLU A 155 -5.25 13.49 -18.71
N ASN A 156 -5.37 14.61 -17.97
CA ASN A 156 -4.26 15.22 -17.21
C ASN A 156 -4.12 14.72 -15.75
N GLY A 157 -4.71 13.57 -15.42
CA GLY A 157 -4.66 13.05 -14.03
C GLY A 157 -3.24 12.80 -13.51
N ASN A 158 -2.34 12.29 -14.37
CA ASN A 158 -0.94 12.06 -14.00
C ASN A 158 -0.17 13.38 -13.77
N GLU A 159 -0.39 14.40 -14.59
CA GLU A 159 0.22 15.72 -14.47
C GLU A 159 -0.23 16.42 -13.18
N GLU A 160 -1.52 16.39 -12.88
CA GLU A 160 -2.05 16.97 -11.65
C GLU A 160 -1.52 16.25 -10.39
N TYR A 161 -1.43 14.94 -10.42
CA TYR A 161 -0.80 14.18 -9.35
C TYR A 161 0.67 14.57 -9.15
N ILE A 162 1.46 14.66 -10.23
CA ILE A 162 2.86 15.09 -10.18
C ILE A 162 2.98 16.53 -9.62
N LYS A 163 2.10 17.43 -10.02
CA LYS A 163 2.06 18.81 -9.48
C LYS A 163 1.82 18.77 -7.95
N ILE A 164 0.88 17.96 -7.47
CA ILE A 164 0.60 17.83 -6.04
C ILE A 164 1.83 17.28 -5.31
N LEU A 165 2.49 16.25 -5.84
CA LEU A 165 3.70 15.70 -5.23
C LEU A 165 4.80 16.77 -5.12
N LYS A 166 5.06 17.51 -6.21
CA LYS A 166 6.12 18.52 -6.26
C LYS A 166 5.86 19.71 -5.32
N LYS A 167 4.60 20.07 -5.05
CA LYS A 167 4.24 21.13 -4.10
C LYS A 167 4.72 20.87 -2.67
N ASN A 168 4.99 19.61 -2.30
CA ASN A 168 5.48 19.24 -0.98
C ASN A 168 6.98 19.56 -0.78
N PHE A 169 7.68 19.98 -1.82
CA PHE A 169 9.12 20.25 -1.82
C PHE A 169 9.40 21.71 -2.25
N PRO A 170 10.58 22.26 -1.89
CA PRO A 170 10.96 23.61 -2.33
C PRO A 170 10.93 23.74 -3.86
N LYS A 171 10.53 24.92 -4.37
CA LYS A 171 10.43 25.19 -5.81
C LYS A 171 11.75 24.93 -6.57
N ASN A 172 12.89 25.15 -5.92
CA ASN A 172 14.23 24.93 -6.46
C ASN A 172 14.75 23.50 -6.26
N PHE A 173 13.90 22.56 -5.81
CA PHE A 173 14.32 21.17 -5.68
C PHE A 173 14.61 20.56 -7.05
N SER A 174 15.83 20.15 -7.25
CA SER A 174 16.34 19.55 -8.49
C SER A 174 17.07 18.25 -8.21
N LEU A 175 16.96 17.32 -9.17
CA LEU A 175 17.67 16.05 -9.23
C LEU A 175 18.70 16.04 -10.37
N LYS A 176 19.08 17.22 -10.91
CA LYS A 176 20.14 17.33 -11.91
C LYS A 176 21.43 16.64 -11.42
N GLY A 177 22.05 15.85 -12.26
CA GLY A 177 23.23 15.03 -11.92
C GLY A 177 22.88 13.70 -11.20
N THR A 178 21.62 13.47 -10.81
CA THR A 178 21.21 12.21 -10.21
C THR A 178 20.77 11.21 -11.26
N LYS A 179 21.29 9.97 -11.22
CA LYS A 179 20.88 8.85 -12.05
C LYS A 179 20.02 7.87 -11.22
N ILE A 180 18.81 7.60 -11.67
CA ILE A 180 17.82 6.78 -10.96
C ILE A 180 17.39 5.64 -11.86
N ALA A 181 17.39 4.41 -11.37
CA ALA A 181 16.68 3.30 -11.98
C ALA A 181 15.30 3.18 -11.32
N ILE A 182 14.21 3.06 -12.10
CA ILE A 182 12.85 2.88 -11.59
C ILE A 182 12.18 1.71 -12.29
N ASP A 183 11.63 0.80 -11.49
CA ASP A 183 10.78 -0.31 -11.93
C ASP A 183 9.34 -0.02 -11.49
N CYS A 184 8.47 0.21 -12.47
CA CYS A 184 7.06 0.54 -12.25
C CYS A 184 6.14 -0.70 -12.32
N ALA A 185 6.68 -1.90 -12.26
CA ALA A 185 5.94 -3.17 -12.26
C ALA A 185 4.95 -3.33 -13.44
N ASN A 186 5.12 -2.64 -14.57
CA ASN A 186 4.11 -2.48 -15.62
C ASN A 186 2.75 -2.05 -15.06
N GLY A 187 2.72 -1.36 -13.94
CA GLY A 187 1.54 -0.96 -13.17
C GLY A 187 1.16 0.50 -13.34
N ALA A 188 0.32 0.99 -12.45
CA ALA A 188 -0.29 2.33 -12.49
C ALA A 188 0.74 3.49 -12.50
N GLY A 189 1.94 3.24 -11.97
CA GLY A 189 3.03 4.23 -11.93
C GLY A 189 3.84 4.37 -13.23
N TYR A 190 3.52 3.62 -14.29
CA TYR A 190 4.37 3.51 -15.49
C TYR A 190 4.60 4.83 -16.25
N LYS A 191 3.61 5.74 -16.22
CA LYS A 191 3.73 7.10 -16.77
C LYS A 191 4.28 8.07 -15.74
N SER A 192 3.60 8.16 -14.59
CA SER A 192 3.91 9.16 -13.56
C SER A 192 5.30 8.99 -12.94
N GLY A 193 5.77 7.75 -12.72
CA GLY A 193 7.07 7.49 -12.10
C GLY A 193 8.25 8.10 -12.89
N PRO A 194 8.50 7.66 -14.14
CA PRO A 194 9.56 8.23 -14.95
C PRO A 194 9.42 9.73 -15.21
N HIS A 195 8.19 10.20 -15.47
CA HIS A 195 7.92 11.61 -15.75
C HIS A 195 8.25 12.50 -14.54
N LEU A 196 7.86 12.09 -13.33
CA LEU A 196 8.15 12.83 -12.10
C LEU A 196 9.64 13.12 -11.95
N PHE A 197 10.48 12.09 -12.04
CA PHE A 197 11.92 12.24 -11.81
C PHE A 197 12.62 12.97 -12.96
N LYS A 198 12.23 12.72 -14.22
CA LYS A 198 12.71 13.46 -15.38
C LYS A 198 12.37 14.95 -15.27
N SER A 199 11.15 15.29 -14.84
CA SER A 199 10.71 16.69 -14.66
C SER A 199 11.45 17.44 -13.54
N LEU A 200 12.20 16.72 -12.70
CA LEU A 200 13.11 17.28 -11.70
C LEU A 200 14.58 17.28 -12.15
N GLY A 201 14.86 16.86 -13.39
CA GLY A 201 16.20 16.86 -13.98
C GLY A 201 17.03 15.58 -13.76
N ALA A 202 16.44 14.50 -13.27
CA ALA A 202 17.16 13.23 -13.11
C ALA A 202 17.37 12.51 -14.45
N LYS A 203 18.48 11.78 -14.59
CA LYS A 203 18.65 10.76 -15.62
C LYS A 203 17.95 9.48 -15.17
N VAL A 204 16.89 9.07 -15.87
CA VAL A 204 16.01 7.96 -15.46
C VAL A 204 16.19 6.75 -16.37
N ILE A 205 16.47 5.61 -15.77
CA ILE A 205 16.45 4.27 -16.38
C ILE A 205 15.13 3.63 -16.00
N SER A 206 14.23 3.45 -16.95
CA SER A 206 12.87 2.94 -16.72
C SER A 206 12.79 1.44 -17.00
N ILE A 207 12.15 0.70 -16.10
CA ILE A 207 11.86 -0.74 -16.17
C ILE A 207 10.39 -0.93 -15.85
N GLY A 208 9.73 -1.94 -16.44
CA GLY A 208 8.33 -2.22 -16.15
C GLY A 208 7.41 -1.05 -16.52
N VAL A 209 7.63 -0.45 -17.71
CA VAL A 209 6.88 0.72 -18.21
C VAL A 209 6.14 0.45 -19.52
N ASN A 210 6.05 -0.80 -19.95
CA ASN A 210 5.37 -1.24 -21.18
C ASN A 210 4.23 -2.22 -20.82
N PRO A 211 3.14 -1.74 -20.19
CA PRO A 211 2.04 -2.60 -19.81
C PRO A 211 1.28 -3.11 -21.04
N ASN A 212 0.98 -4.40 -21.06
CA ASN A 212 0.15 -5.06 -22.09
C ASN A 212 -1.17 -5.64 -21.53
N GLY A 213 -1.48 -5.35 -20.27
CA GLY A 213 -2.66 -5.84 -19.57
C GLY A 213 -2.47 -7.16 -18.82
N LEU A 214 -1.44 -7.93 -19.18
CA LEU A 214 -1.16 -9.27 -18.64
C LEU A 214 0.13 -9.36 -17.85
N ASN A 215 1.03 -8.40 -17.99
CA ASN A 215 2.40 -8.41 -17.45
C ASN A 215 2.62 -7.56 -16.19
N ILE A 216 1.54 -7.08 -15.55
CA ILE A 216 1.64 -6.34 -14.28
C ILE A 216 2.25 -7.24 -13.19
N ASN A 217 3.25 -6.74 -12.46
CA ASN A 217 4.00 -7.47 -11.41
C ASN A 217 4.72 -8.74 -11.90
N GLU A 218 4.76 -9.03 -13.20
CA GLU A 218 5.35 -10.25 -13.71
C GLU A 218 6.89 -10.16 -13.71
N LYS A 219 7.50 -10.85 -12.75
CA LYS A 219 8.96 -10.84 -12.53
C LYS A 219 9.57 -9.43 -12.51
N CYS A 220 8.84 -8.44 -11.98
CA CYS A 220 9.26 -7.05 -11.84
C CYS A 220 8.58 -6.37 -10.63
N GLY A 221 8.98 -5.13 -10.35
CA GLY A 221 8.44 -4.34 -9.26
C GLY A 221 8.90 -4.76 -7.86
N SER A 222 8.19 -4.26 -6.84
CA SER A 222 8.59 -4.39 -5.42
C SER A 222 8.62 -5.83 -4.90
N THR A 223 7.84 -6.73 -5.51
CA THR A 223 7.83 -8.17 -5.14
C THR A 223 8.92 -8.98 -5.81
N PHE A 224 9.58 -8.43 -6.83
CA PHE A 224 10.67 -9.07 -7.56
C PHE A 224 11.84 -8.10 -7.83
N PRO A 225 12.56 -7.67 -6.79
CA PRO A 225 13.55 -6.58 -6.89
C PRO A 225 14.85 -6.94 -7.63
N LYS A 226 15.01 -8.16 -8.11
CA LYS A 226 16.23 -8.59 -8.83
C LYS A 226 16.50 -7.74 -10.08
N LYS A 227 15.46 -7.35 -10.82
CA LYS A 227 15.62 -6.51 -12.02
C LYS A 227 16.18 -5.13 -11.67
N ILE A 228 15.71 -4.51 -10.59
CA ILE A 228 16.20 -3.19 -10.17
C ILE A 228 17.65 -3.26 -9.69
N GLN A 229 18.05 -4.33 -8.98
CA GLN A 229 19.45 -4.54 -8.56
C GLN A 229 20.38 -4.62 -9.77
N LEU A 230 20.00 -5.41 -10.78
CA LEU A 230 20.79 -5.55 -12.03
C LEU A 230 20.89 -4.21 -12.76
N ALA A 231 19.79 -3.46 -12.87
CA ALA A 231 19.78 -2.16 -13.54
C ALA A 231 20.65 -1.12 -12.80
N VAL A 232 20.57 -1.07 -11.46
CA VAL A 232 21.41 -0.18 -10.65
C VAL A 232 22.89 -0.45 -10.91
N LYS A 233 23.33 -1.73 -10.85
CA LYS A 233 24.72 -2.13 -11.11
C LYS A 233 25.13 -1.85 -12.55
N LYS A 234 24.34 -2.29 -13.54
CA LYS A 234 24.64 -2.13 -14.98
C LYS A 234 24.80 -0.67 -15.37
N HIS A 235 23.91 0.21 -14.90
CA HIS A 235 23.88 1.61 -15.29
C HIS A 235 24.58 2.53 -14.29
N ARG A 236 25.16 1.99 -13.21
CA ARG A 236 25.79 2.76 -12.12
C ARG A 236 24.82 3.84 -11.61
N ALA A 237 23.58 3.45 -11.33
CA ALA A 237 22.56 4.36 -10.82
C ALA A 237 22.83 4.69 -9.34
N HIS A 238 22.53 5.91 -8.93
CA HIS A 238 22.70 6.35 -7.53
C HIS A 238 21.65 5.73 -6.60
N LEU A 239 20.49 5.35 -7.15
CA LEU A 239 19.39 4.74 -6.42
C LEU A 239 18.51 3.93 -7.37
N GLY A 240 18.01 2.80 -6.90
CA GLY A 240 16.96 2.02 -7.51
C GLY A 240 15.64 2.17 -6.75
N ILE A 241 14.53 2.22 -7.47
CA ILE A 241 13.17 2.34 -6.97
C ILE A 241 12.33 1.26 -7.61
N SER A 242 11.66 0.42 -6.82
CA SER A 242 10.70 -0.57 -7.30
C SER A 242 9.34 -0.33 -6.68
N LEU A 243 8.33 -0.13 -7.52
CA LEU A 243 6.93 0.03 -7.12
C LEU A 243 6.17 -1.29 -7.28
N ASP A 244 5.02 -1.41 -6.67
CA ASP A 244 4.05 -2.47 -7.00
C ASP A 244 3.01 -2.00 -8.03
N GLY A 245 2.08 -2.87 -8.38
CA GLY A 245 1.15 -2.64 -9.49
C GLY A 245 0.29 -1.39 -9.38
N ASP A 246 -0.04 -0.92 -8.18
CA ASP A 246 -0.79 0.34 -7.97
C ASP A 246 0.04 1.43 -7.28
N ALA A 247 1.37 1.21 -7.19
CA ALA A 247 2.37 2.16 -6.73
C ALA A 247 2.17 2.70 -5.30
N ASP A 248 1.43 1.98 -4.45
CA ASP A 248 1.25 2.32 -3.05
C ASP A 248 2.38 1.76 -2.16
N ARG A 249 3.25 0.89 -2.72
CA ARG A 249 4.43 0.30 -2.09
C ARG A 249 5.70 0.66 -2.82
N ILE A 250 6.79 0.67 -2.05
CA ILE A 250 8.15 0.91 -2.54
C ILE A 250 9.16 0.00 -1.86
N ILE A 251 10.03 -0.59 -2.67
CA ILE A 251 11.31 -1.17 -2.26
C ILE A 251 12.41 -0.40 -2.97
N MET A 252 13.51 -0.17 -2.30
CA MET A 252 14.63 0.56 -2.87
C MET A 252 15.86 -0.33 -3.04
N CYS A 253 16.80 0.17 -3.82
CA CYS A 253 18.10 -0.45 -4.01
C CYS A 253 19.18 0.64 -3.95
N ASP A 254 20.17 0.48 -3.08
CA ASP A 254 21.28 1.43 -3.00
C ASP A 254 22.23 1.32 -4.22
N GLU A 255 23.18 2.24 -4.32
CA GLU A 255 24.17 2.28 -5.41
C GLU A 255 25.08 1.04 -5.48
N LYS A 256 25.10 0.21 -4.43
CA LYS A 256 25.87 -1.05 -4.39
C LYS A 256 25.05 -2.25 -4.84
N GLY A 257 23.74 -2.09 -5.02
CA GLY A 257 22.83 -3.16 -5.37
C GLY A 257 22.18 -3.85 -4.16
N ASN A 258 22.32 -3.32 -2.95
CA ASN A 258 21.65 -3.87 -1.77
C ASN A 258 20.18 -3.45 -1.75
N ILE A 259 19.30 -4.39 -1.45
CA ILE A 259 17.87 -4.13 -1.29
C ILE A 259 17.61 -3.45 0.05
N ILE A 260 16.77 -2.44 0.03
CA ILE A 260 16.32 -1.65 1.17
C ILE A 260 14.81 -1.80 1.27
N ASP A 261 14.35 -2.47 2.31
CA ASP A 261 12.93 -2.72 2.54
C ASP A 261 12.21 -1.55 3.24
N GLY A 262 10.91 -1.72 3.45
CA GLY A 262 10.09 -0.68 4.08
C GLY A 262 10.55 -0.31 5.49
N ASP A 263 11.02 -1.27 6.28
CA ASP A 263 11.47 -1.01 7.65
C ASP A 263 12.76 -0.17 7.67
N GLN A 264 13.70 -0.40 6.76
CA GLN A 264 14.91 0.39 6.62
C GLN A 264 14.60 1.81 6.12
N ILE A 265 13.67 1.95 5.16
CA ILE A 265 13.20 3.25 4.67
C ILE A 265 12.55 4.04 5.82
N ILE A 266 11.65 3.40 6.58
CA ILE A 266 10.98 4.02 7.73
C ILE A 266 12.01 4.46 8.78
N ALA A 267 13.00 3.62 9.10
CA ALA A 267 14.06 3.95 10.06
C ALA A 267 14.87 5.18 9.65
N ALA A 268 15.30 5.22 8.38
CA ALA A 268 16.06 6.35 7.83
C ALA A 268 15.25 7.65 7.87
N LEU A 269 13.97 7.59 7.46
CA LEU A 269 13.05 8.72 7.50
C LEU A 269 12.75 9.18 8.93
N ALA A 270 12.52 8.26 9.86
CA ALA A 270 12.25 8.56 11.26
C ALA A 270 13.43 9.32 11.91
N LYS A 271 14.66 8.82 11.72
CA LYS A 271 15.87 9.50 12.21
C LYS A 271 16.01 10.91 11.62
N ARG A 272 15.84 11.02 10.30
CA ARG A 272 15.91 12.30 9.61
C ARG A 272 14.84 13.28 10.08
N TRP A 273 13.58 12.86 10.12
CA TRP A 273 12.45 13.69 10.54
C TRP A 273 12.59 14.13 12.00
N LYS A 274 13.09 13.26 12.88
CA LYS A 274 13.42 13.64 14.25
C LYS A 274 14.45 14.77 14.28
N ASN A 275 15.57 14.61 13.58
CA ASN A 275 16.65 15.61 13.52
C ASN A 275 16.20 16.95 12.90
N LYS A 276 15.17 16.91 12.04
CA LYS A 276 14.56 18.12 11.41
C LYS A 276 13.32 18.63 12.15
N LYS A 277 13.00 18.07 13.33
CA LYS A 277 11.81 18.42 14.11
C LYS A 277 10.49 18.24 13.31
N MET A 278 10.49 17.34 12.33
CA MET A 278 9.33 17.02 11.49
C MET A 278 8.55 15.80 11.98
N LEU A 279 9.19 14.92 12.74
CA LEU A 279 8.55 13.73 13.30
C LEU A 279 7.61 14.13 14.43
N ARG A 280 6.34 13.76 14.29
CA ARG A 280 5.31 13.98 15.32
C ARG A 280 4.96 12.65 15.98
N GLY A 281 5.08 12.60 17.32
CA GLY A 281 4.77 11.45 18.16
C GLY A 281 5.78 10.32 18.06
N GLY A 282 5.83 9.61 16.94
CA GLY A 282 6.72 8.47 16.74
C GLY A 282 6.42 7.74 15.43
N VAL A 283 6.68 6.43 15.41
CA VAL A 283 6.52 5.56 14.25
C VAL A 283 5.52 4.47 14.54
N ILE A 284 4.60 4.20 13.60
CA ILE A 284 3.76 3.01 13.60
C ILE A 284 4.33 2.01 12.61
N GLY A 285 4.74 0.82 13.09
CA GLY A 285 4.98 -0.36 12.25
C GLY A 285 3.89 -1.38 12.41
N THR A 286 4.10 -2.58 11.85
CA THR A 286 3.18 -3.71 12.04
C THR A 286 3.77 -4.79 12.94
N LEU A 287 2.98 -5.79 13.26
CA LEU A 287 3.46 -6.99 13.95
C LEU A 287 4.58 -7.69 13.16
N MET A 288 4.67 -7.47 11.84
CA MET A 288 5.68 -8.06 10.97
C MET A 288 6.96 -7.21 10.84
N SER A 289 6.95 -5.95 11.28
CA SER A 289 8.15 -5.10 11.24
C SER A 289 9.30 -5.73 12.00
N ASN A 290 10.50 -5.67 11.39
CA ASN A 290 11.70 -6.32 11.93
C ASN A 290 12.05 -5.84 13.34
N TYR A 291 12.52 -6.75 14.20
CA TYR A 291 12.93 -6.39 15.57
C TYR A 291 14.15 -5.45 15.59
N GLY A 292 14.98 -5.46 14.54
CA GLY A 292 16.05 -4.49 14.34
C GLY A 292 15.56 -3.06 14.24
N LEU A 293 14.42 -2.83 13.54
CA LEU A 293 13.75 -1.52 13.49
C LEU A 293 13.37 -1.03 14.90
N GLU A 294 12.76 -1.89 15.71
CA GLU A 294 12.36 -1.53 17.07
C GLU A 294 13.57 -1.17 17.94
N LYS A 295 14.64 -1.97 17.90
CA LYS A 295 15.90 -1.68 18.59
C LYS A 295 16.52 -0.35 18.13
N PHE A 296 16.56 -0.12 16.82
CA PHE A 296 17.08 1.12 16.24
C PHE A 296 16.29 2.36 16.69
N LEU A 297 14.95 2.30 16.63
CA LEU A 297 14.10 3.42 17.05
C LEU A 297 14.25 3.71 18.55
N LYS A 298 14.29 2.67 19.39
CA LYS A 298 14.55 2.79 20.83
C LYS A 298 15.90 3.47 21.12
N LYS A 299 16.98 3.01 20.45
CA LYS A 299 18.33 3.62 20.56
C LYS A 299 18.31 5.11 20.19
N ASN A 300 17.50 5.48 19.20
CA ASN A 300 17.36 6.87 18.77
C ASN A 300 16.30 7.65 19.58
N ARG A 301 15.75 7.10 20.68
CA ARG A 301 14.69 7.72 21.51
C ARG A 301 13.48 8.14 20.66
N ILE A 302 13.03 7.27 19.75
CA ILE A 302 11.83 7.43 18.92
C ILE A 302 10.79 6.41 19.41
N LYS A 303 9.61 6.88 19.75
CA LYS A 303 8.49 6.01 20.16
C LYS A 303 8.07 5.13 19.01
N PHE A 304 7.91 3.84 19.26
CA PHE A 304 7.48 2.85 18.29
C PHE A 304 6.26 2.07 18.79
N LEU A 305 5.24 1.95 17.96
CA LEU A 305 4.06 1.15 18.26
C LEU A 305 3.76 0.21 17.10
N ARG A 306 3.33 -1.01 17.41
CA ARG A 306 2.95 -2.00 16.41
C ARG A 306 1.44 -2.02 16.19
N ALA A 307 1.00 -1.98 14.94
CA ALA A 307 -0.37 -2.23 14.51
C ALA A 307 -0.53 -3.69 14.03
N ASN A 308 -1.74 -4.15 13.84
CA ASN A 308 -2.00 -5.36 13.07
C ASN A 308 -1.52 -5.17 11.62
N VAL A 309 -1.30 -6.29 10.92
CA VAL A 309 -0.88 -6.28 9.51
C VAL A 309 -2.01 -5.74 8.65
N GLY A 310 -1.71 -4.77 7.81
CA GLY A 310 -2.62 -4.07 6.93
C GLY A 310 -2.52 -2.56 7.10
N ASP A 311 -2.40 -1.87 5.98
CA ASP A 311 -2.19 -0.43 5.89
C ASP A 311 -3.26 0.39 6.63
N ARG A 312 -4.48 -0.09 6.61
CA ARG A 312 -5.61 0.51 7.34
C ARG A 312 -5.34 0.55 8.84
N TYR A 313 -4.90 -0.57 9.45
CA TYR A 313 -4.60 -0.61 10.88
C TYR A 313 -3.41 0.28 11.25
N VAL A 314 -2.43 0.40 10.35
CA VAL A 314 -1.32 1.35 10.50
C VAL A 314 -1.89 2.77 10.53
N LYS A 315 -2.72 3.13 9.55
CA LYS A 315 -3.31 4.48 9.45
C LYS A 315 -4.19 4.84 10.63
N GLU A 316 -5.09 3.95 11.04
CA GLU A 316 -5.96 4.14 12.21
C GLU A 316 -5.13 4.37 13.48
N LYS A 317 -4.08 3.58 13.67
CA LYS A 317 -3.19 3.72 14.84
C LYS A 317 -2.37 5.00 14.78
N MET A 318 -1.93 5.44 13.59
CA MET A 318 -1.30 6.75 13.39
C MET A 318 -2.23 7.89 13.82
N GLN A 319 -3.49 7.87 13.39
CA GLN A 319 -4.49 8.88 13.73
C GLN A 319 -4.78 8.90 15.23
N LYS A 320 -5.04 7.72 15.83
CA LYS A 320 -5.32 7.60 17.28
C LYS A 320 -4.20 8.13 18.17
N ASN A 321 -2.95 7.98 17.74
CA ASN A 321 -1.77 8.39 18.52
C ASN A 321 -1.18 9.72 18.04
N ASN A 322 -1.78 10.39 17.04
CA ASN A 322 -1.27 11.60 16.43
C ASN A 322 0.16 11.47 15.88
N PHE A 323 0.50 10.31 15.29
CA PHE A 323 1.77 10.05 14.64
C PHE A 323 1.69 10.36 13.16
N ASN A 324 2.78 10.85 12.55
CA ASN A 324 2.82 11.23 11.15
C ASN A 324 3.72 10.36 10.26
N LEU A 325 4.30 9.28 10.81
CA LEU A 325 5.08 8.31 10.04
C LEU A 325 4.68 6.89 10.45
N GLY A 326 4.39 6.06 9.47
CA GLY A 326 4.10 4.65 9.69
C GLY A 326 4.18 3.85 8.41
N GLY A 327 4.17 2.52 8.53
CA GLY A 327 4.17 1.66 7.36
C GLY A 327 4.48 0.22 7.69
N GLU A 328 4.78 -0.53 6.64
CA GLU A 328 5.01 -1.96 6.65
C GLU A 328 6.36 -2.31 6.03
N GLN A 329 6.96 -3.41 6.44
CA GLN A 329 8.18 -3.95 5.83
C GLN A 329 8.02 -4.16 4.32
N SER A 330 6.81 -4.51 3.85
CA SER A 330 6.48 -4.66 2.43
C SER A 330 6.59 -3.38 1.60
N GLY A 331 6.91 -2.24 2.21
CA GLY A 331 7.10 -0.97 1.53
C GLY A 331 5.87 -0.07 1.45
N HIS A 332 4.73 -0.44 2.02
CA HIS A 332 3.59 0.48 2.16
C HIS A 332 3.90 1.48 3.27
N ILE A 333 4.32 2.69 2.90
CA ILE A 333 4.79 3.73 3.83
C ILE A 333 3.91 4.96 3.72
N ILE A 334 3.39 5.41 4.87
CA ILE A 334 2.49 6.56 4.99
C ILE A 334 3.27 7.74 5.56
N LEU A 335 3.48 8.76 4.73
CA LEU A 335 4.02 10.05 5.12
C LEU A 335 2.88 10.99 5.49
N GLY A 336 2.33 10.86 6.71
CA GLY A 336 1.07 11.50 7.14
C GLY A 336 1.08 13.04 7.13
N LYS A 337 2.25 13.67 6.94
CA LYS A 337 2.36 15.11 6.66
C LYS A 337 1.88 15.46 5.24
N PHE A 338 1.99 14.53 4.30
CA PHE A 338 1.85 14.78 2.87
C PHE A 338 0.74 13.96 2.22
N ALA A 339 0.42 12.77 2.78
CA ALA A 339 -0.47 11.80 2.19
C ALA A 339 -1.38 11.12 3.21
N THR A 340 -2.50 10.59 2.73
CA THR A 340 -3.49 9.88 3.55
C THR A 340 -3.29 8.37 3.54
N THR A 341 -2.58 7.84 2.54
CA THR A 341 -2.25 6.42 2.35
C THR A 341 -0.80 6.27 1.89
N GLY A 342 -0.33 5.05 1.64
CA GLY A 342 0.99 4.78 1.10
C GLY A 342 1.17 5.34 -0.31
N ASP A 343 2.40 5.79 -0.60
CA ASP A 343 2.76 6.35 -1.90
C ASP A 343 4.25 6.14 -2.17
N GLY A 344 4.56 5.19 -3.07
CA GLY A 344 5.94 4.87 -3.40
C GLY A 344 6.71 6.02 -4.04
N LEU A 345 6.05 6.84 -4.88
CA LEU A 345 6.69 7.99 -5.54
C LEU A 345 6.97 9.13 -4.56
N LEU A 346 6.05 9.40 -3.64
CA LEU A 346 6.24 10.41 -2.59
C LEU A 346 7.37 10.02 -1.64
N VAL A 347 7.42 8.75 -1.22
CA VAL A 347 8.50 8.21 -0.38
C VAL A 347 9.84 8.32 -1.11
N ALA A 348 9.89 7.96 -2.40
CA ALA A 348 11.09 8.11 -3.21
C ALA A 348 11.57 9.56 -3.30
N LEU A 349 10.65 10.52 -3.49
CA LEU A 349 10.97 11.95 -3.49
C LEU A 349 11.55 12.40 -2.14
N GLU A 350 10.97 11.99 -1.03
CA GLU A 350 11.44 12.35 0.31
C GLU A 350 12.84 11.79 0.60
N ILE A 351 13.13 10.56 0.13
CA ILE A 351 14.47 9.98 0.19
C ILE A 351 15.45 10.76 -0.70
N LEU A 352 15.10 11.00 -1.97
CA LEU A 352 15.95 11.75 -2.90
C LEU A 352 16.22 13.19 -2.42
N PHE A 353 15.22 13.85 -1.86
CA PHE A 353 15.40 15.15 -1.21
C PHE A 353 16.36 15.10 -0.04
N SER A 354 16.49 13.93 0.63
CA SER A 354 17.41 13.70 1.72
C SER A 354 18.84 13.41 1.26
N LEU A 355 18.96 12.79 0.07
CA LEU A 355 20.24 12.40 -0.53
C LEU A 355 20.93 13.52 -1.31
N ARG A 356 20.25 14.64 -1.56
CA ARG A 356 20.86 15.80 -2.22
C ARG A 356 22.19 16.20 -1.55
N LYS A 357 23.09 16.85 -2.28
CA LYS A 357 24.46 17.20 -1.85
C LYS A 357 25.41 15.99 -1.81
N GLY A 358 25.23 15.02 -2.71
CA GLY A 358 26.18 13.92 -2.94
C GLY A 358 26.20 12.82 -1.87
N LYS A 359 25.18 12.74 -1.02
CA LYS A 359 25.07 11.64 -0.05
C LYS A 359 24.81 10.32 -0.72
N LYS A 360 25.55 9.28 -0.38
CA LYS A 360 25.33 7.92 -0.89
C LYS A 360 24.09 7.28 -0.26
N ALA A 361 23.29 6.60 -1.08
CA ALA A 361 22.09 5.91 -0.63
C ALA A 361 22.40 4.83 0.41
N SER A 362 23.48 4.07 0.21
CA SER A 362 23.94 3.05 1.16
C SER A 362 24.24 3.60 2.56
N LYS A 363 24.80 4.81 2.67
CA LYS A 363 25.07 5.45 3.99
C LYS A 363 23.82 6.02 4.63
N PHE A 364 22.82 6.41 3.83
CA PHE A 364 21.61 7.04 4.35
C PHE A 364 20.54 6.02 4.74
N LEU A 365 20.41 4.91 3.98
CA LEU A 365 19.34 3.93 4.12
C LEU A 365 19.73 2.73 5.01
N ASN A 366 21.00 2.30 5.00
CA ASN A 366 21.48 1.23 5.88
C ASN A 366 21.74 1.76 7.30
N VAL A 367 20.67 1.96 8.07
CA VAL A 367 20.75 2.56 9.40
C VAL A 367 20.70 1.55 10.54
N PHE A 368 20.33 0.32 10.26
CA PHE A 368 20.36 -0.81 11.20
C PHE A 368 20.51 -2.13 10.43
N ASP A 369 21.05 -3.15 11.10
CA ASP A 369 21.15 -4.50 10.59
C ASP A 369 19.86 -5.26 10.87
N GLN A 370 19.30 -5.88 9.83
CA GLN A 370 18.11 -6.70 9.98
C GLN A 370 18.40 -7.92 10.85
N ILE A 371 17.54 -8.19 11.80
CA ILE A 371 17.61 -9.40 12.60
C ILE A 371 17.02 -10.54 11.78
N PRO A 372 17.75 -11.67 11.67
CA PRO A 372 17.25 -12.85 10.97
C PRO A 372 15.86 -13.26 11.42
N GLN A 373 15.00 -13.60 10.46
CA GLN A 373 13.62 -13.96 10.68
C GLN A 373 13.35 -15.35 10.06
N ILE A 374 12.66 -16.20 10.81
CA ILE A 374 12.14 -17.48 10.31
C ILE A 374 10.61 -17.42 10.38
N LEU A 375 9.95 -17.75 9.27
CA LEU A 375 8.51 -17.84 9.15
C LEU A 375 8.11 -19.25 8.74
N GLU A 376 7.37 -19.96 9.61
CA GLU A 376 6.76 -21.24 9.30
C GLU A 376 5.24 -21.14 9.22
N ASN A 377 4.67 -21.87 8.28
CA ASN A 377 3.23 -22.02 8.12
C ASN A 377 2.83 -23.47 8.46
N VAL A 378 2.01 -23.64 9.48
CA VAL A 378 1.48 -24.95 9.87
C VAL A 378 0.04 -25.05 9.39
N VAL A 379 -0.25 -26.03 8.53
CA VAL A 379 -1.61 -26.32 8.08
C VAL A 379 -2.36 -27.02 9.21
N VAL A 380 -3.55 -26.57 9.53
CA VAL A 380 -4.37 -27.10 10.64
C VAL A 380 -5.83 -27.25 10.20
N LYS A 381 -6.51 -28.28 10.73
CA LYS A 381 -7.96 -28.43 10.53
C LYS A 381 -8.74 -27.35 11.27
N ASP A 382 -8.33 -27.02 12.49
CA ASP A 382 -8.94 -25.97 13.30
C ASP A 382 -7.89 -24.96 13.77
N LYS A 383 -8.06 -23.71 13.36
CA LYS A 383 -7.19 -22.59 13.78
C LYS A 383 -7.36 -22.21 15.26
N SER A 384 -8.40 -22.71 15.94
CA SER A 384 -8.63 -22.42 17.37
C SER A 384 -7.57 -23.05 18.28
N ILE A 385 -6.84 -24.07 17.80
CA ILE A 385 -5.75 -24.75 18.51
C ILE A 385 -4.72 -23.76 19.08
N VAL A 386 -4.49 -22.63 18.43
CA VAL A 386 -3.61 -21.55 18.94
C VAL A 386 -4.05 -21.00 20.31
N ASN A 387 -5.33 -21.15 20.65
CA ASN A 387 -5.91 -20.70 21.91
C ASN A 387 -5.91 -21.79 22.99
N SER A 388 -5.52 -23.04 22.66
CA SER A 388 -5.44 -24.15 23.62
C SER A 388 -4.43 -23.83 24.73
N SER A 389 -4.65 -24.41 25.92
CA SER A 389 -3.73 -24.26 27.06
C SER A 389 -2.31 -24.73 26.70
N ASN A 390 -2.20 -25.85 26.00
CA ASN A 390 -0.91 -26.42 25.58
C ASN A 390 -0.16 -25.46 24.63
N CYS A 391 -0.83 -24.92 23.59
CA CYS A 391 -0.22 -24.00 22.65
C CYS A 391 0.18 -22.69 23.33
N LYS A 392 -0.64 -22.14 24.21
CA LYS A 392 -0.31 -20.94 24.99
C LYS A 392 0.90 -21.14 25.89
N LYS A 393 1.00 -22.30 26.59
CA LYS A 393 2.17 -22.65 27.40
C LYS A 393 3.44 -22.73 26.52
N ALA A 394 3.36 -23.36 25.34
CA ALA A 394 4.48 -23.45 24.41
C ALA A 394 4.93 -22.10 23.89
N ILE A 395 3.98 -21.23 23.52
CA ILE A 395 4.26 -19.86 23.08
C ILE A 395 4.94 -19.05 24.20
N ASN A 396 4.44 -19.13 25.42
CA ASN A 396 5.05 -18.45 26.58
C ASN A 396 6.46 -18.99 26.87
N LYS A 397 6.66 -20.30 26.82
CA LYS A 397 7.99 -20.92 26.97
C LYS A 397 8.96 -20.41 25.91
N ALA A 398 8.55 -20.40 24.65
CA ALA A 398 9.38 -19.88 23.55
C ALA A 398 9.70 -18.39 23.73
N ASN A 399 8.72 -17.56 24.10
CA ASN A 399 8.92 -16.14 24.37
C ASN A 399 9.89 -15.89 25.52
N ASN A 400 9.82 -16.67 26.60
CA ASN A 400 10.74 -16.53 27.74
C ASN A 400 12.18 -16.93 27.36
N LEU A 401 12.34 -18.00 26.57
CA LEU A 401 13.66 -18.44 26.10
C LEU A 401 14.34 -17.38 25.21
N ILE A 402 13.59 -16.71 24.35
CA ILE A 402 14.12 -15.74 23.37
C ILE A 402 14.16 -14.31 23.90
N LYS A 403 13.64 -14.06 25.10
CA LYS A 403 13.53 -12.72 25.71
C LYS A 403 14.89 -11.99 25.72
N GLY A 404 14.90 -10.75 25.27
CA GLY A 404 16.12 -9.92 25.17
C GLY A 404 16.98 -10.19 23.93
N GLN A 405 16.92 -11.40 23.34
CA GLN A 405 17.68 -11.79 22.14
C GLN A 405 16.83 -11.80 20.86
N GLY A 406 15.50 -11.82 21.00
CA GLY A 406 14.59 -11.88 19.86
C GLY A 406 13.14 -11.76 20.29
N ARG A 407 12.24 -12.20 19.41
CA ARG A 407 10.80 -12.28 19.67
C ARG A 407 10.12 -13.39 18.87
N MET A 408 8.98 -13.84 19.36
CA MET A 408 8.09 -14.76 18.65
C MET A 408 6.76 -14.08 18.36
N LEU A 409 6.14 -14.44 17.23
CA LEU A 409 4.78 -14.06 16.86
C LEU A 409 4.06 -15.29 16.30
N VAL A 410 2.98 -15.70 16.94
CA VAL A 410 2.13 -16.81 16.49
C VAL A 410 0.73 -16.27 16.22
N ARG A 411 0.20 -16.50 15.01
CA ARG A 411 -1.11 -15.98 14.62
C ARG A 411 -1.83 -16.89 13.64
N LYS A 412 -3.15 -16.81 13.66
CA LYS A 412 -4.03 -17.43 12.66
C LYS A 412 -3.85 -16.72 11.31
N SER A 413 -3.82 -17.47 10.19
CA SER A 413 -3.99 -16.87 8.86
C SER A 413 -5.44 -16.40 8.69
N GLY A 414 -5.62 -15.22 8.11
CA GLY A 414 -6.96 -14.66 7.84
C GLY A 414 -7.73 -15.45 6.78
N THR A 415 -7.03 -15.90 5.73
CA THR A 415 -7.63 -16.47 4.51
C THR A 415 -7.41 -17.98 4.34
N GLU A 416 -6.38 -18.56 4.98
CA GLU A 416 -5.99 -19.95 4.79
C GLU A 416 -6.18 -20.77 6.08
N PRO A 417 -6.35 -22.09 6.01
CA PRO A 417 -6.41 -22.98 7.17
C PRO A 417 -5.00 -23.25 7.74
N LYS A 418 -4.31 -22.16 8.16
CA LYS A 418 -2.92 -22.20 8.62
C LYS A 418 -2.72 -21.34 9.86
N ILE A 419 -1.79 -21.77 10.72
CA ILE A 419 -1.17 -20.95 11.76
C ILE A 419 0.20 -20.52 11.27
N ARG A 420 0.51 -19.25 11.43
CA ARG A 420 1.80 -18.66 11.08
C ARG A 420 2.62 -18.47 12.34
N ILE A 421 3.80 -19.08 12.37
CA ILE A 421 4.78 -18.97 13.43
C ILE A 421 5.94 -18.16 12.88
N MET A 422 6.19 -17.00 13.43
CA MET A 422 7.31 -16.14 13.07
C MET A 422 8.18 -15.94 14.31
N GLY A 423 9.48 -16.04 14.12
CA GLY A 423 10.46 -15.68 15.13
C GLY A 423 11.61 -14.88 14.54
N GLU A 424 12.25 -14.05 15.37
CA GLU A 424 13.39 -13.20 15.00
C GLU A 424 14.45 -13.26 16.08
N SER A 425 15.68 -13.59 15.72
CA SER A 425 16.86 -13.55 16.61
C SER A 425 18.16 -13.61 15.82
N ASN A 426 19.22 -13.02 16.36
CA ASN A 426 20.59 -13.24 15.86
C ASN A 426 21.12 -14.65 16.23
N ASN A 427 20.56 -15.28 17.26
CA ASN A 427 20.87 -16.65 17.61
C ASN A 427 19.91 -17.62 16.89
N ILE A 428 20.34 -18.06 15.69
CA ILE A 428 19.51 -18.92 14.83
C ILE A 428 19.18 -20.25 15.50
N LYS A 429 20.12 -20.89 16.20
CA LYS A 429 19.88 -22.17 16.91
C LYS A 429 18.80 -22.05 17.98
N LEU A 430 18.85 -20.94 18.75
CA LEU A 430 17.81 -20.63 19.73
C LEU A 430 16.47 -20.38 19.08
N LEU A 431 16.46 -19.63 17.95
CA LEU A 431 15.25 -19.33 17.19
C LEU A 431 14.57 -20.59 16.67
N GLU A 432 15.33 -21.49 16.02
CA GLU A 432 14.82 -22.78 15.54
C GLU A 432 14.25 -23.63 16.68
N LYS A 433 14.95 -23.67 17.84
CA LYS A 433 14.44 -24.35 19.06
C LYS A 433 13.09 -23.78 19.48
N CYS A 434 12.94 -22.45 19.52
CA CYS A 434 11.69 -21.79 19.90
C CYS A 434 10.55 -22.11 18.93
N ILE A 435 10.82 -22.05 17.61
CA ILE A 435 9.85 -22.41 16.58
C ILE A 435 9.41 -23.86 16.70
N LYS A 436 10.36 -24.79 16.92
CA LYS A 436 10.07 -26.21 17.10
C LYS A 436 9.20 -26.48 18.34
N ILE A 437 9.44 -25.75 19.45
CA ILE A 437 8.60 -25.85 20.66
C ILE A 437 7.15 -25.49 20.34
N VAL A 438 6.91 -24.37 19.65
CA VAL A 438 5.56 -23.93 19.29
C VAL A 438 4.93 -24.86 18.27
N LYS A 439 5.67 -25.26 17.23
CA LYS A 439 5.18 -26.15 16.17
C LYS A 439 4.68 -27.52 16.71
N LYS A 440 5.37 -28.06 17.69
CA LYS A 440 4.97 -29.33 18.34
C LYS A 440 3.68 -29.23 19.16
N SER A 441 3.21 -28.03 19.49
CA SER A 441 1.99 -27.79 20.25
C SER A 441 0.76 -27.48 19.40
N ILE A 442 0.97 -27.36 18.07
CA ILE A 442 -0.05 -27.14 17.05
C ILE A 442 -0.36 -28.47 16.35
#